data_2225252a1621aebbd5b958567ef0e228
#
_entry.id   2225252a1621aebbd5b958567ef0e228
#
_cell.length_a   1.000
_cell.length_b   1.000
_cell.length_c   1.000
_cell.angle_alpha   90.00
_cell.angle_beta   90.00
_cell.angle_gamma   90.00
#
_symmetry.space_group_name_H-M   'P 1'
#
loop_
_entity.id
_entity.type
_entity.pdbx_description
1 polymer ?
#
loop_
_entity_poly.entity_id
_entity_poly.type
_entity_poly.pdbx_seq_one_letter_code
_entity_poly.pdbx_strand_id
1 'polypeptide(L)'
;KVENVSSKREELGIKKDDFILSYVGSIGTWYMLDEMLDFFSVLNKMMPNAKFLFITKDDPNLVFSKAYQKGIAKDKIIIQPSERELMPSYIGVSDFSIFFILPVFSKKASSPTKMGEIMNLGIPIICNTSVGDVDNIMKECIPELLVEDFEKKEYERIVDLILDDYRPNKEKIVNTSHQYYSLEQGVKKYKEVYKEILGV
;
A
#
# COMPACT_ATOMS: atom_id res chain seq x y z
N LYS A 1 -8.34 16.06 -7.88
CA LYS A 1 -9.03 15.29 -8.94
C LYS A 1 -8.03 14.27 -9.44
N VAL A 2 -8.40 12.98 -9.45
CA VAL A 2 -7.60 11.95 -10.08
C VAL A 2 -7.63 12.22 -11.58
N GLU A 3 -6.45 12.44 -12.19
CA GLU A 3 -6.33 12.52 -13.65
C GLU A 3 -6.74 11.18 -14.25
N ASN A 4 -7.03 11.17 -15.55
CA ASN A 4 -7.46 9.96 -16.25
C ASN A 4 -6.44 8.82 -16.03
N VAL A 5 -6.86 7.75 -15.34
CA VAL A 5 -6.04 6.57 -15.02
C VAL A 5 -5.41 5.97 -16.27
N SER A 6 -6.15 5.94 -17.40
CA SER A 6 -5.65 5.40 -18.67
C SER A 6 -4.44 6.19 -19.17
N SER A 7 -4.49 7.52 -19.10
CA SER A 7 -3.38 8.40 -19.50
C SER A 7 -2.15 8.19 -18.62
N LYS A 8 -2.33 7.97 -17.31
CA LYS A 8 -1.22 7.69 -16.40
C LYS A 8 -0.61 6.30 -16.62
N ARG A 9 -1.43 5.29 -16.94
CA ARG A 9 -0.91 3.98 -17.32
C ARG A 9 -0.06 4.05 -18.58
N GLU A 10 -0.49 4.81 -19.59
CA GLU A 10 0.27 5.04 -20.83
C GLU A 10 1.60 5.76 -20.56
N GLU A 11 1.58 6.85 -19.77
CA GLU A 11 2.79 7.59 -19.35
C GLU A 11 3.83 6.68 -18.68
N LEU A 12 3.38 5.73 -17.85
CA LEU A 12 4.23 4.78 -17.13
C LEU A 12 4.62 3.54 -17.95
N GLY A 13 4.19 3.44 -19.21
CA GLY A 13 4.42 2.26 -20.05
C GLY A 13 3.73 0.99 -19.53
N ILE A 14 2.61 1.16 -18.83
CA ILE A 14 1.80 0.08 -18.29
C ILE A 14 0.81 -0.38 -19.37
N LYS A 15 0.86 -1.65 -19.73
CA LYS A 15 -0.07 -2.26 -20.69
C LYS A 15 -1.45 -2.45 -20.06
N LYS A 16 -2.46 -2.61 -20.92
CA LYS A 16 -3.85 -2.81 -20.49
C LYS A 16 -4.01 -3.98 -19.51
N ASP A 17 -3.33 -5.07 -19.80
CA ASP A 17 -3.45 -6.33 -19.06
C ASP A 17 -2.37 -6.49 -17.96
N ASP A 18 -1.51 -5.48 -17.75
CA ASP A 18 -0.55 -5.50 -16.65
C ASP A 18 -1.29 -5.34 -15.31
N PHE A 19 -0.97 -6.21 -14.36
CA PHE A 19 -1.38 -6.08 -12.96
C PHE A 19 -0.38 -5.21 -12.21
N ILE A 20 -0.85 -4.20 -11.50
CA ILE A 20 0.00 -3.23 -10.81
C ILE A 20 -0.11 -3.37 -9.29
N LEU A 21 0.95 -3.86 -8.68
CA LEU A 21 1.19 -3.72 -7.26
C LEU A 21 1.95 -2.41 -7.03
N SER A 22 1.53 -1.55 -6.11
CA SER A 22 2.24 -0.30 -5.83
C SER A 22 2.76 -0.19 -4.40
N TYR A 23 3.85 0.53 -4.25
CA TYR A 23 4.35 1.06 -2.98
C TYR A 23 4.44 2.58 -3.05
N VAL A 24 4.07 3.26 -1.96
CA VAL A 24 4.09 4.72 -1.87
C VAL A 24 4.92 5.19 -0.69
N GLY A 25 5.84 6.11 -0.94
CA GLY A 25 6.60 6.79 0.10
C GLY A 25 8.09 6.48 0.11
N SER A 26 8.77 6.89 1.17
CA SER A 26 10.20 6.69 1.34
C SER A 26 10.54 5.23 1.62
N ILE A 27 11.61 4.76 1.00
CA ILE A 27 12.17 3.41 1.18
C ILE A 27 13.26 3.54 2.25
N GLY A 28 12.91 3.37 3.49
CA GLY A 28 13.88 3.60 4.52
C GLY A 28 13.66 2.74 5.76
N THR A 29 14.43 3.01 6.78
CA THR A 29 14.68 2.31 8.03
C THR A 29 13.53 1.46 8.61
N TRP A 30 12.28 1.85 8.37
CA TRP A 30 11.11 1.19 8.95
C TRP A 30 10.28 0.40 7.95
N TYR A 31 10.47 0.69 6.64
CA TYR A 31 9.73 0.00 5.58
C TYR A 31 10.55 -1.17 5.05
N MET A 32 9.98 -2.34 5.10
CA MET A 32 10.63 -3.61 4.86
C MET A 32 10.66 -3.91 3.35
N LEU A 33 11.59 -3.24 2.63
CA LEU A 33 11.72 -3.37 1.18
C LEU A 33 12.02 -4.81 0.75
N ASP A 34 12.86 -5.53 1.49
CA ASP A 34 13.24 -6.90 1.16
C ASP A 34 12.02 -7.83 1.19
N GLU A 35 11.18 -7.71 2.21
CA GLU A 35 9.95 -8.51 2.37
C GLU A 35 8.89 -8.13 1.33
N MET A 36 8.76 -6.85 0.97
CA MET A 36 7.87 -6.42 -0.13
C MET A 36 8.34 -6.99 -1.48
N LEU A 37 9.64 -7.05 -1.72
CA LEU A 37 10.20 -7.66 -2.92
C LEU A 37 10.08 -9.19 -2.90
N ASP A 38 10.17 -9.84 -1.73
CA ASP A 38 9.88 -11.28 -1.58
C ASP A 38 8.44 -11.59 -1.93
N PHE A 39 7.48 -10.81 -1.40
CA PHE A 39 6.08 -10.92 -1.79
C PHE A 39 5.91 -10.76 -3.31
N PHE A 40 6.49 -9.72 -3.89
CA PHE A 40 6.40 -9.48 -5.33
C PHE A 40 7.05 -10.60 -6.16
N SER A 41 8.14 -11.19 -5.69
CA SER A 41 8.76 -12.35 -6.35
C SER A 41 7.81 -13.54 -6.43
N VAL A 42 7.02 -13.80 -5.38
CA VAL A 42 5.98 -14.84 -5.39
C VAL A 42 4.88 -14.46 -6.37
N LEU A 43 4.35 -13.25 -6.30
CA LEU A 43 3.31 -12.75 -7.20
C LEU A 43 3.73 -12.83 -8.66
N ASN A 44 4.94 -12.36 -9.01
CA ASN A 44 5.40 -12.28 -10.39
C ASN A 44 5.66 -13.67 -11.01
N LYS A 45 6.00 -14.68 -10.20
CA LYS A 45 6.11 -16.08 -10.67
C LYS A 45 4.76 -16.66 -11.07
N MET A 46 3.70 -16.34 -10.31
CA MET A 46 2.35 -16.86 -10.54
C MET A 46 1.55 -15.98 -11.53
N MET A 47 1.89 -14.69 -11.61
CA MET A 47 1.28 -13.69 -12.50
C MET A 47 2.38 -12.95 -13.29
N PRO A 48 2.84 -13.50 -14.44
CA PRO A 48 3.98 -12.94 -15.19
C PRO A 48 3.76 -11.52 -15.74
N ASN A 49 2.51 -11.06 -15.86
CA ASN A 49 2.17 -9.69 -16.26
C ASN A 49 2.11 -8.71 -15.08
N ALA A 50 2.41 -9.15 -13.85
CA ALA A 50 2.52 -8.26 -12.70
C ALA A 50 3.74 -7.33 -12.83
N LYS A 51 3.55 -6.07 -12.42
CA LYS A 51 4.61 -5.06 -12.29
C LYS A 51 4.51 -4.42 -10.91
N PHE A 52 5.67 -4.04 -10.37
CA PHE A 52 5.75 -3.33 -9.09
C PHE A 52 6.07 -1.87 -9.33
N LEU A 53 5.14 -0.99 -9.01
CA LEU A 53 5.27 0.46 -9.12
C LEU A 53 5.70 1.05 -7.76
N PHE A 54 6.89 1.60 -7.71
CA PHE A 54 7.37 2.39 -6.56
C PHE A 54 7.13 3.88 -6.83
N ILE A 55 6.26 4.51 -6.05
CA ILE A 55 6.04 5.95 -6.07
C ILE A 55 6.89 6.56 -4.95
N THR A 56 8.13 6.89 -5.29
CA THR A 56 9.15 7.34 -4.32
C THR A 56 10.13 8.34 -4.95
N LYS A 57 10.72 9.19 -4.10
CA LYS A 57 11.83 10.10 -4.47
C LYS A 57 13.21 9.54 -4.08
N ASP A 58 13.25 8.35 -3.49
CA ASP A 58 14.50 7.71 -3.08
C ASP A 58 15.28 7.18 -4.29
N ASP A 59 16.56 6.84 -4.06
CA ASP A 59 17.44 6.37 -5.13
C ASP A 59 16.91 5.07 -5.78
N PRO A 60 16.60 5.12 -7.09
CA PRO A 60 16.14 3.93 -7.83
C PRO A 60 17.11 2.74 -7.78
N ASN A 61 18.41 2.99 -7.65
CA ASN A 61 19.41 1.94 -7.61
C ASN A 61 19.25 1.03 -6.39
N LEU A 62 18.76 1.56 -5.28
CA LEU A 62 18.46 0.76 -4.09
C LEU A 62 17.41 -0.32 -4.41
N VAL A 63 16.33 0.06 -5.07
CA VAL A 63 15.25 -0.88 -5.44
C VAL A 63 15.75 -1.88 -6.47
N PHE A 64 16.39 -1.40 -7.55
CA PHE A 64 16.87 -2.28 -8.63
C PHE A 64 17.90 -3.29 -8.16
N SER A 65 18.83 -2.86 -7.29
CA SER A 65 19.85 -3.76 -6.74
C SER A 65 19.23 -4.89 -5.92
N LYS A 66 18.28 -4.55 -5.01
CA LYS A 66 17.58 -5.54 -4.19
C LYS A 66 16.65 -6.44 -5.01
N ALA A 67 15.94 -5.89 -5.98
CA ALA A 67 15.11 -6.66 -6.90
C ALA A 67 15.91 -7.68 -7.70
N TYR A 68 17.08 -7.26 -8.22
CA TYR A 68 17.99 -8.15 -8.93
C TYR A 68 18.47 -9.33 -8.07
N GLN A 69 18.83 -9.08 -6.80
CA GLN A 69 19.24 -10.13 -5.85
C GLN A 69 18.14 -11.17 -5.61
N LYS A 70 16.86 -10.77 -5.77
CA LYS A 70 15.70 -11.65 -5.64
C LYS A 70 15.21 -12.25 -6.96
N GLY A 71 15.98 -12.08 -8.03
CA GLY A 71 15.66 -12.62 -9.37
C GLY A 71 14.50 -11.92 -10.06
N ILE A 72 14.16 -10.70 -9.65
CA ILE A 72 13.13 -9.88 -10.29
C ILE A 72 13.74 -9.13 -11.46
N ALA A 73 13.21 -9.32 -12.66
CA ALA A 73 13.68 -8.65 -13.86
C ALA A 73 13.39 -7.15 -13.80
N LYS A 74 14.29 -6.34 -14.36
CA LYS A 74 14.24 -4.87 -14.30
C LYS A 74 12.95 -4.30 -14.92
N ASP A 75 12.45 -4.92 -15.98
CA ASP A 75 11.22 -4.52 -16.68
C ASP A 75 9.93 -4.76 -15.85
N LYS A 76 10.04 -5.46 -14.72
CA LYS A 76 8.96 -5.68 -13.75
C LYS A 76 8.87 -4.57 -12.69
N ILE A 77 9.87 -3.69 -12.63
CA ILE A 77 9.93 -2.60 -11.66
C ILE A 77 9.74 -1.27 -12.38
N ILE A 78 8.78 -0.47 -11.91
CA ILE A 78 8.57 0.90 -12.35
C ILE A 78 8.87 1.80 -11.15
N ILE A 79 9.68 2.83 -11.35
CA ILE A 79 9.96 3.82 -10.30
C ILE A 79 9.55 5.19 -10.80
N GLN A 80 8.64 5.82 -10.08
CA GLN A 80 8.05 7.10 -10.42
C GLN A 80 8.17 8.06 -9.23
N PRO A 81 9.05 9.05 -9.27
CA PRO A 81 8.99 10.15 -8.32
C PRO A 81 7.72 10.98 -8.57
N SER A 82 7.08 11.44 -7.50
CA SER A 82 5.87 12.25 -7.61
C SER A 82 5.87 13.41 -6.63
N GLU A 83 5.33 14.55 -7.08
CA GLU A 83 4.90 15.61 -6.20
C GLU A 83 3.55 15.24 -5.56
N ARG A 84 3.24 15.88 -4.41
CA ARG A 84 2.08 15.51 -3.59
C ARG A 84 0.76 15.63 -4.36
N GLU A 85 0.64 16.63 -5.20
CA GLU A 85 -0.57 16.93 -5.98
C GLU A 85 -0.88 15.86 -7.02
N LEU A 86 0.14 15.22 -7.58
CA LEU A 86 0.02 14.17 -8.58
C LEU A 86 -0.05 12.76 -8.00
N MET A 87 0.29 12.61 -6.71
CA MET A 87 0.32 11.32 -6.01
C MET A 87 -0.96 10.50 -6.20
N PRO A 88 -2.18 11.07 -6.04
CA PRO A 88 -3.42 10.31 -6.23
C PRO A 88 -3.58 9.72 -7.63
N SER A 89 -3.07 10.41 -8.66
CA SER A 89 -3.16 9.95 -10.04
C SER A 89 -2.23 8.75 -10.30
N TYR A 90 -1.03 8.76 -9.71
CA TYR A 90 -0.11 7.63 -9.80
C TYR A 90 -0.56 6.44 -8.95
N ILE A 91 -1.07 6.68 -7.73
CA ILE A 91 -1.65 5.61 -6.90
C ILE A 91 -2.85 4.98 -7.62
N GLY A 92 -3.67 5.79 -8.28
CA GLY A 92 -4.91 5.37 -8.96
C GLY A 92 -4.72 4.36 -10.09
N VAL A 93 -3.48 4.12 -10.59
CA VAL A 93 -3.23 3.09 -11.61
C VAL A 93 -3.10 1.68 -11.04
N SER A 94 -3.06 1.55 -9.72
CA SER A 94 -2.77 0.31 -9.00
C SER A 94 -4.00 -0.57 -8.87
N ASP A 95 -3.80 -1.87 -9.02
CA ASP A 95 -4.79 -2.88 -8.68
C ASP A 95 -4.78 -3.16 -7.18
N PHE A 96 -3.57 -3.24 -6.59
CA PHE A 96 -3.31 -3.35 -5.16
C PHE A 96 -2.15 -2.45 -4.75
N SER A 97 -2.09 -2.10 -3.47
CA SER A 97 -0.92 -1.45 -2.87
C SER A 97 -0.36 -2.32 -1.74
N ILE A 98 0.93 -2.18 -1.44
CA ILE A 98 1.59 -2.93 -0.38
C ILE A 98 2.47 -1.99 0.44
N PHE A 99 2.50 -2.19 1.75
CA PHE A 99 3.57 -1.71 2.61
C PHE A 99 3.76 -2.65 3.80
N PHE A 100 5.01 -2.91 4.13
CA PHE A 100 5.38 -3.60 5.36
C PHE A 100 6.19 -2.67 6.24
N ILE A 101 5.87 -2.64 7.52
CA ILE A 101 6.54 -1.82 8.54
C ILE A 101 7.10 -2.76 9.59
N LEU A 102 8.37 -2.56 9.94
CA LEU A 102 9.06 -3.36 10.94
C LEU A 102 8.28 -3.35 12.28
N PRO A 103 7.77 -4.49 12.76
CA PRO A 103 6.87 -4.56 13.91
C PRO A 103 7.64 -4.47 15.24
N VAL A 104 8.24 -3.32 15.50
CA VAL A 104 8.97 -3.02 16.75
C VAL A 104 8.09 -2.23 17.71
N PHE A 105 8.50 -2.20 18.99
CA PHE A 105 7.73 -1.55 20.05
C PHE A 105 7.32 -0.11 19.72
N SER A 106 8.22 0.70 19.16
CA SER A 106 7.93 2.10 18.78
C SER A 106 6.84 2.23 17.69
N LYS A 107 6.59 1.17 16.92
CA LYS A 107 5.58 1.16 15.85
C LYS A 107 4.18 0.76 16.33
N LYS A 108 4.03 0.35 17.59
CA LYS A 108 2.72 0.13 18.22
C LYS A 108 1.89 1.42 18.33
N ALA A 109 2.52 2.59 18.30
CA ALA A 109 1.86 3.89 18.31
C ALA A 109 1.82 4.57 16.92
N SER A 110 2.10 3.84 15.86
CA SER A 110 2.10 4.39 14.49
C SER A 110 0.73 4.29 13.85
N SER A 111 0.34 5.34 13.11
CA SER A 111 -0.80 5.33 12.19
C SER A 111 -0.29 5.77 10.82
N PRO A 112 -0.11 4.85 9.86
CA PRO A 112 0.48 5.17 8.57
C PRO A 112 -0.45 6.03 7.72
N THR A 113 -0.15 7.33 7.57
CA THR A 113 -0.99 8.27 6.79
C THR A 113 -1.15 7.85 5.33
N LYS A 114 -0.12 7.21 4.74
CA LYS A 114 -0.21 6.63 3.39
C LYS A 114 -1.36 5.63 3.24
N MET A 115 -1.68 4.88 4.30
CA MET A 115 -2.80 3.95 4.31
C MET A 115 -4.11 4.68 4.04
N GLY A 116 -4.35 5.81 4.72
CA GLY A 116 -5.53 6.64 4.48
C GLY A 116 -5.59 7.19 3.05
N GLU A 117 -4.46 7.64 2.49
CA GLU A 117 -4.39 8.15 1.12
C GLU A 117 -4.74 7.08 0.07
N ILE A 118 -4.21 5.86 0.22
CA ILE A 118 -4.48 4.72 -0.68
C ILE A 118 -5.92 4.24 -0.54
N MET A 119 -6.39 4.04 0.70
CA MET A 119 -7.76 3.57 0.97
C MET A 119 -8.81 4.58 0.49
N ASN A 120 -8.54 5.88 0.55
CA ASN A 120 -9.45 6.91 0.07
C ASN A 120 -9.66 6.86 -1.47
N LEU A 121 -8.74 6.23 -2.20
CA LEU A 121 -8.89 5.91 -3.62
C LEU A 121 -9.62 4.58 -3.86
N GLY A 122 -9.93 3.87 -2.78
CA GLY A 122 -10.56 2.55 -2.81
C GLY A 122 -9.65 1.45 -3.33
N ILE A 123 -8.34 1.62 -3.16
CA ILE A 123 -7.34 0.63 -3.54
C ILE A 123 -7.09 -0.30 -2.36
N PRO A 124 -7.21 -1.62 -2.53
CA PRO A 124 -6.93 -2.58 -1.47
C PRO A 124 -5.44 -2.59 -1.13
N ILE A 125 -5.15 -2.77 0.17
CA ILE A 125 -3.79 -2.71 0.71
C ILE A 125 -3.41 -4.05 1.31
N ILE A 126 -2.20 -4.50 1.01
CA ILE A 126 -1.53 -5.61 1.67
C ILE A 126 -0.57 -5.00 2.70
N CYS A 127 -0.74 -5.32 3.97
CA CYS A 127 0.11 -4.80 5.03
C CYS A 127 0.24 -5.80 6.18
N ASN A 128 1.25 -5.63 7.03
CA ASN A 128 1.50 -6.56 8.13
C ASN A 128 0.82 -6.14 9.43
N THR A 129 0.60 -7.13 10.30
CA THR A 129 0.11 -6.96 11.67
C THR A 129 1.12 -6.27 12.58
N SER A 130 0.70 -5.98 13.79
CA SER A 130 1.52 -5.45 14.89
C SER A 130 2.06 -4.03 14.65
N VAL A 131 1.35 -3.24 13.86
CA VAL A 131 1.68 -1.84 13.56
C VAL A 131 0.51 -0.94 13.95
N GLY A 132 0.59 -0.34 15.10
CA GLY A 132 -0.38 0.66 15.58
C GLY A 132 -1.83 0.25 15.44
N ASP A 133 -2.60 1.06 14.71
CA ASP A 133 -4.03 0.85 14.44
C ASP A 133 -4.32 0.05 13.15
N VAL A 134 -3.29 -0.36 12.42
CA VAL A 134 -3.42 -1.09 11.13
C VAL A 134 -4.28 -2.35 11.27
N ASP A 135 -4.03 -3.16 12.33
CA ASP A 135 -4.78 -4.40 12.57
C ASP A 135 -6.29 -4.14 12.68
N ASN A 136 -6.68 -3.10 13.42
CA ASN A 136 -8.09 -2.77 13.64
C ASN A 136 -8.75 -2.30 12.33
N ILE A 137 -8.06 -1.41 11.61
CA ILE A 137 -8.55 -0.85 10.33
C ILE A 137 -8.73 -1.96 9.30
N MET A 138 -7.72 -2.83 9.16
CA MET A 138 -7.77 -3.93 8.18
C MET A 138 -8.86 -4.95 8.51
N LYS A 139 -9.03 -5.31 9.79
CA LYS A 139 -10.09 -6.23 10.25
C LYS A 139 -11.49 -5.72 9.95
N GLU A 140 -11.69 -4.40 9.90
CA GLU A 140 -12.97 -3.82 9.54
C GLU A 140 -13.28 -3.90 8.04
N CYS A 141 -12.28 -3.86 7.16
CA CYS A 141 -12.53 -3.74 5.72
C CYS A 141 -12.00 -4.90 4.86
N ILE A 142 -10.74 -5.30 5.03
CA ILE A 142 -10.06 -6.28 4.18
C ILE A 142 -9.12 -7.19 5.00
N PRO A 143 -9.62 -7.93 6.00
CA PRO A 143 -8.78 -8.74 6.88
C PRO A 143 -7.95 -9.81 6.14
N GLU A 144 -8.41 -10.26 4.98
CA GLU A 144 -7.75 -11.30 4.18
C GLU A 144 -6.39 -10.85 3.63
N LEU A 145 -6.16 -9.52 3.52
CA LEU A 145 -4.91 -8.94 3.02
C LEU A 145 -3.93 -8.55 4.14
N LEU A 146 -4.25 -8.89 5.39
CA LEU A 146 -3.37 -8.68 6.53
C LEU A 146 -2.36 -9.83 6.61
N VAL A 147 -1.07 -9.48 6.57
CA VAL A 147 0.06 -10.43 6.63
C VAL A 147 0.41 -10.67 8.10
N GLU A 148 0.33 -11.90 8.55
CA GLU A 148 0.63 -12.28 9.95
C GLU A 148 2.11 -12.59 10.15
N ASP A 149 2.76 -13.16 9.15
CA ASP A 149 4.20 -13.43 9.13
C ASP A 149 4.78 -13.20 7.72
N PHE A 150 6.11 -13.17 7.62
CA PHE A 150 6.81 -12.92 6.36
C PHE A 150 7.31 -14.21 5.70
N GLU A 151 6.64 -15.32 5.96
CA GLU A 151 6.93 -16.61 5.37
C GLU A 151 6.32 -16.73 3.95
N LYS A 152 7.00 -17.46 3.09
CA LYS A 152 6.56 -17.68 1.70
C LYS A 152 5.13 -18.20 1.58
N LYS A 153 4.70 -19.06 2.50
CA LYS A 153 3.36 -19.64 2.53
C LYS A 153 2.27 -18.57 2.73
N GLU A 154 2.56 -17.57 3.56
CA GLU A 154 1.63 -16.46 3.79
C GLU A 154 1.52 -15.58 2.55
N TYR A 155 2.63 -15.35 1.85
CA TYR A 155 2.61 -14.64 0.57
C TYR A 155 1.81 -15.42 -0.50
N GLU A 156 2.03 -16.74 -0.59
CA GLU A 156 1.28 -17.61 -1.51
C GLU A 156 -0.22 -17.54 -1.22
N ARG A 157 -0.65 -17.57 0.03
CA ARG A 157 -2.07 -17.43 0.44
C ARG A 157 -2.71 -16.15 -0.13
N ILE A 158 -2.03 -15.01 -0.02
CA ILE A 158 -2.55 -13.74 -0.53
C ILE A 158 -2.52 -13.70 -2.06
N VAL A 159 -1.46 -14.23 -2.67
CA VAL A 159 -1.35 -14.30 -4.13
C VAL A 159 -2.44 -15.20 -4.72
N ASP A 160 -2.75 -16.33 -4.09
CA ASP A 160 -3.86 -17.21 -4.51
C ASP A 160 -5.20 -16.48 -4.46
N LEU A 161 -5.49 -15.69 -3.41
CA LEU A 161 -6.68 -14.85 -3.36
C LEU A 161 -6.74 -13.87 -4.56
N ILE A 162 -5.61 -13.23 -4.90
CA ILE A 162 -5.55 -12.30 -6.03
C ILE A 162 -5.82 -13.04 -7.35
N LEU A 163 -5.27 -14.23 -7.53
CA LEU A 163 -5.45 -15.08 -8.71
C LEU A 163 -6.89 -15.59 -8.85
N ASP A 164 -7.55 -15.87 -7.73
CA ASP A 164 -8.95 -16.25 -7.64
C ASP A 164 -9.91 -15.07 -7.84
N ASP A 165 -9.43 -13.97 -8.39
CA ASP A 165 -10.17 -12.74 -8.69
C ASP A 165 -10.80 -12.07 -7.45
N TYR A 166 -10.12 -12.17 -6.29
CA TYR A 166 -10.56 -11.47 -5.09
C TYR A 166 -10.66 -9.96 -5.33
N ARG A 167 -11.88 -9.43 -5.20
CA ARG A 167 -12.18 -8.01 -5.38
C ARG A 167 -12.81 -7.45 -4.11
N PRO A 168 -12.00 -6.85 -3.22
CA PRO A 168 -12.52 -6.22 -2.02
C PRO A 168 -13.54 -5.13 -2.34
N ASN A 169 -14.52 -4.97 -1.46
CA ASN A 169 -15.55 -3.95 -1.62
C ASN A 169 -14.92 -2.56 -1.50
N LYS A 170 -14.82 -1.86 -2.63
CA LYS A 170 -14.21 -0.53 -2.74
C LYS A 170 -14.91 0.50 -1.86
N GLU A 171 -16.23 0.48 -1.79
CA GLU A 171 -17.00 1.42 -0.97
C GLU A 171 -16.70 1.21 0.52
N LYS A 172 -16.58 -0.04 0.96
CA LYS A 172 -16.21 -0.37 2.33
C LYS A 172 -14.82 0.15 2.68
N ILE A 173 -13.84 0.00 1.77
CA ILE A 173 -12.48 0.53 1.95
C ILE A 173 -12.51 2.05 2.11
N VAL A 174 -13.22 2.77 1.23
CA VAL A 174 -13.33 4.23 1.27
C VAL A 174 -14.02 4.70 2.54
N ASN A 175 -15.13 4.06 2.93
CA ASN A 175 -15.87 4.42 4.15
C ASN A 175 -15.02 4.21 5.41
N THR A 176 -14.27 3.11 5.48
CA THR A 176 -13.32 2.87 6.58
C THR A 176 -12.21 3.93 6.58
N SER A 177 -11.67 4.30 5.41
CA SER A 177 -10.71 5.41 5.32
C SER A 177 -11.27 6.72 5.89
N HIS A 178 -12.49 7.08 5.54
CA HIS A 178 -13.13 8.29 6.06
C HIS A 178 -13.30 8.26 7.59
N GLN A 179 -13.63 7.11 8.15
CA GLN A 179 -13.80 6.94 9.59
C GLN A 179 -12.50 7.18 10.37
N TYR A 180 -11.36 6.72 9.85
CA TYR A 180 -10.08 6.77 10.55
C TYR A 180 -9.20 7.97 10.15
N TYR A 181 -9.27 8.41 8.89
CA TYR A 181 -8.31 9.35 8.31
C TYR A 181 -8.93 10.67 7.83
N SER A 182 -10.26 10.87 7.91
CA SER A 182 -10.83 12.15 7.49
C SER A 182 -10.44 13.28 8.44
N LEU A 183 -10.17 14.46 7.88
CA LEU A 183 -9.89 15.67 8.66
C LEU A 183 -11.02 16.02 9.62
N GLU A 184 -12.25 15.82 9.19
CA GLU A 184 -13.45 16.10 10.00
C GLU A 184 -13.46 15.25 11.28
N GLN A 185 -13.24 13.93 11.16
CA GLN A 185 -13.16 13.02 12.30
C GLN A 185 -11.96 13.35 13.20
N GLY A 186 -10.83 13.69 12.62
CA GLY A 186 -9.65 14.15 13.35
C GLY A 186 -9.97 15.39 14.19
N VAL A 187 -10.54 16.44 13.57
CA VAL A 187 -10.95 17.67 14.27
C VAL A 187 -11.94 17.40 15.37
N LYS A 188 -12.94 16.52 15.14
CA LYS A 188 -13.93 16.15 16.15
C LYS A 188 -13.26 15.51 17.38
N LYS A 189 -12.41 14.51 17.18
CA LYS A 189 -11.67 13.83 18.25
C LYS A 189 -10.79 14.81 19.06
N TYR A 190 -10.07 15.71 18.40
CA TYR A 190 -9.28 16.74 19.09
C TYR A 190 -10.15 17.67 19.92
N LYS A 191 -11.29 18.14 19.37
CA LYS A 191 -12.23 19.00 20.11
C LYS A 191 -12.79 18.30 21.35
N GLU A 192 -13.11 17.02 21.28
CA GLU A 192 -13.60 16.22 22.41
C GLU A 192 -12.55 16.17 23.52
N VAL A 193 -11.30 15.87 23.20
CA VAL A 193 -10.20 15.85 24.17
C VAL A 193 -9.99 17.23 24.81
N TYR A 194 -10.00 18.32 24.02
CA TYR A 194 -9.86 19.65 24.58
C TYR A 194 -11.02 20.02 25.51
N LYS A 195 -12.27 19.66 25.20
CA LYS A 195 -13.42 19.89 26.07
C LYS A 195 -13.27 19.16 27.40
N GLU A 196 -12.84 17.89 27.35
CA GLU A 196 -12.60 17.08 28.54
C GLU A 196 -11.53 17.72 29.44
N ILE A 197 -10.40 18.16 28.86
CA ILE A 197 -9.29 18.80 29.62
C ILE A 197 -9.73 20.15 30.20
N LEU A 198 -10.51 20.94 29.48
CA LEU A 198 -10.94 22.29 29.90
C LEU A 198 -12.20 22.29 30.75
N GLY A 199 -12.91 21.17 30.88
CA GLY A 199 -14.14 21.03 31.64
C GLY A 199 -15.34 21.80 31.04
N VAL A 200 -15.38 21.93 29.69
CA VAL A 200 -16.44 22.66 28.95
C VAL A 200 -17.14 21.76 27.93
#